data_b89a503d0343305ecb5c21afb7fa889c
#
_entry.id   b89a503d0343305ecb5c21afb7fa889c
#
_cell.length_a   1.000
_cell.length_b   1.000
_cell.length_c   1.000
_cell.angle_alpha   90.00
_cell.angle_beta   90.00
_cell.angle_gamma   90.00
#
_symmetry.space_group_name_H-M   'P 1'
#
loop_
_entity.id
_entity.type
_entity.pdbx_description
1 polymer ?
#
loop_
_entity_poly.entity_id
_entity_poly.type
_entity_poly.pdbx_seq_one_letter_code
_entity_poly.pdbx_strand_id
1 'polypeptide(L)'
;MAIYERFIKSVEANYRKEHSVKFYADKLCLTPKYLSSIIHDISGKHASDWIHDYIVLEAKALLKSTDMNLKNISDLLNFCTPSHFGRFFKHFTGLTPSEYKNATCL
;
A
#
# COMPACT_ATOMS: atom_id res chain seq x y z
N MET A 1 7.37 21.18 4.29
CA MET A 1 7.61 20.19 4.64
C MET A 1 6.54 19.61 5.38
N ALA A 2 5.74 20.35 5.91
CA ALA A 2 4.66 19.81 6.70
C ALA A 2 3.73 18.89 5.89
N ILE A 3 3.43 19.20 4.65
CA ILE A 3 2.51 18.39 3.83
C ILE A 3 3.06 16.99 3.61
N TYR A 4 4.34 16.86 3.25
CA TYR A 4 4.95 15.56 3.03
C TYR A 4 4.95 14.73 4.30
N GLU A 5 5.38 15.30 5.42
CA GLU A 5 5.39 14.59 6.69
C GLU A 5 4.01 14.18 7.15
N ARG A 6 3.03 15.07 6.99
CA ARG A 6 1.65 14.75 7.36
C ARG A 6 1.08 13.64 6.48
N PHE A 7 1.43 13.66 5.18
CA PHE A 7 1.00 12.62 4.26
C PHE A 7 1.56 11.26 4.69
N ILE A 8 2.87 11.19 4.95
CA ILE A 8 3.50 9.92 5.33
C ILE A 8 2.93 9.41 6.65
N LYS A 9 2.74 10.27 7.64
CA LYS A 9 2.15 9.85 8.91
C LYS A 9 0.72 9.32 8.71
N SER A 10 -0.04 9.96 7.84
CA SER A 10 -1.40 9.54 7.56
C SER A 10 -1.42 8.18 6.87
N VAL A 11 -0.49 7.96 5.93
CA VAL A 11 -0.37 6.67 5.25
C VAL A 11 0.00 5.58 6.25
N GLU A 12 0.98 5.83 7.10
CA GLU A 12 1.39 4.87 8.12
C GLU A 12 0.25 4.46 9.03
N ALA A 13 -0.65 5.39 9.32
CA ALA A 13 -1.78 5.11 10.21
C ALA A 13 -2.96 4.43 9.52
N ASN A 14 -3.07 4.54 8.20
CA ASN A 14 -4.29 4.15 7.48
C ASN A 14 -4.11 3.19 6.31
N TYR A 15 -2.88 2.83 5.92
CA TYR A 15 -2.67 2.10 4.67
C TYR A 15 -3.39 0.75 4.60
N ARG A 16 -3.64 0.12 5.74
CA ARG A 16 -4.33 -1.18 5.75
C ARG A 16 -5.76 -1.07 5.25
N LYS A 17 -6.42 0.06 5.50
CA LYS A 17 -7.83 0.25 5.15
C LYS A 17 -8.03 1.19 3.97
N GLU A 18 -7.15 2.17 3.79
CA GLU A 18 -7.36 3.26 2.84
C GLU A 18 -6.27 3.28 1.79
N HIS A 19 -6.64 2.96 0.56
CA HIS A 19 -5.69 2.78 -0.53
C HIS A 19 -5.69 3.93 -1.54
N SER A 20 -6.63 4.86 -1.46
CA SER A 20 -6.77 5.91 -2.48
C SER A 20 -6.11 7.22 -2.07
N VAL A 21 -5.53 7.89 -3.05
CA VAL A 21 -4.96 9.23 -2.83
C VAL A 21 -6.03 10.19 -2.33
N LYS A 22 -7.27 10.02 -2.81
CA LYS A 22 -8.38 10.90 -2.42
C LYS A 22 -8.58 10.92 -0.89
N PHE A 23 -8.53 9.76 -0.24
CA PHE A 23 -8.69 9.70 1.21
C PHE A 23 -7.66 10.58 1.91
N TYR A 24 -6.40 10.45 1.51
CA TYR A 24 -5.32 11.20 2.16
C TYR A 24 -5.37 12.69 1.84
N ALA A 25 -5.78 13.03 0.62
CA ALA A 25 -5.95 14.43 0.25
C ALA A 25 -7.06 15.06 1.08
N ASP A 26 -8.19 14.35 1.25
CA ASP A 26 -9.30 14.85 2.06
C ASP A 26 -8.84 15.07 3.51
N LYS A 27 -8.06 14.15 4.05
CA LYS A 27 -7.52 14.29 5.41
C LYS A 27 -6.67 15.53 5.58
N LEU A 28 -5.96 15.92 4.54
CA LEU A 28 -5.07 17.08 4.57
C LEU A 28 -5.75 18.35 4.04
N CYS A 29 -7.04 18.26 3.73
CA CYS A 29 -7.82 19.38 3.18
C CYS A 29 -7.24 19.89 1.85
N LEU A 30 -6.79 18.95 1.01
CA LEU A 30 -6.20 19.24 -0.28
C LEU A 30 -6.95 18.47 -1.37
N THR A 31 -6.79 18.92 -2.62
CA THR A 31 -7.27 18.11 -3.74
C THR A 31 -6.28 16.99 -4.02
N PRO A 32 -6.75 15.85 -4.56
CA PRO A 32 -5.83 14.77 -4.92
C PRO A 32 -4.73 15.21 -5.88
N LYS A 33 -5.09 16.05 -6.85
CA LYS A 33 -4.13 16.55 -7.83
C LYS A 33 -3.03 17.38 -7.17
N TYR A 34 -3.40 18.26 -6.27
CA TYR A 34 -2.44 19.11 -5.58
C TYR A 34 -1.52 18.29 -4.69
N LEU A 35 -2.11 17.35 -3.91
CA LEU A 35 -1.32 16.47 -3.06
C LEU A 35 -0.33 15.67 -3.89
N SER A 36 -0.78 15.06 -4.98
CA SER A 36 0.08 14.25 -5.85
C SER A 36 1.24 15.08 -6.41
N SER A 37 0.95 16.30 -6.83
CA SER A 37 1.97 17.19 -7.38
C SER A 37 3.04 17.53 -6.34
N ILE A 38 2.62 17.90 -5.13
CA ILE A 38 3.55 18.27 -4.07
C ILE A 38 4.40 17.07 -3.64
N ILE A 39 3.78 15.91 -3.46
CA ILE A 39 4.52 14.72 -3.03
C ILE A 39 5.55 14.33 -4.10
N HIS A 40 5.17 14.39 -5.36
CA HIS A 40 6.10 14.09 -6.44
C HIS A 40 7.26 15.09 -6.48
N ASP A 41 6.97 16.38 -6.31
CA ASP A 41 7.99 17.41 -6.34
C ASP A 41 9.00 17.25 -5.19
N ILE A 42 8.53 16.89 -4.01
CA ILE A 42 9.40 16.76 -2.83
C ILE A 42 10.17 15.45 -2.83
N SER A 43 9.51 14.35 -3.18
CA SER A 43 10.10 13.02 -3.00
C SER A 43 10.55 12.35 -4.29
N GLY A 44 10.13 12.85 -5.43
CA GLY A 44 10.39 12.22 -6.72
C GLY A 44 9.54 10.99 -6.98
N LYS A 45 8.56 10.72 -6.12
CA LYS A 45 7.75 9.51 -6.19
C LYS A 45 6.28 9.89 -6.06
N HIS A 46 5.41 9.22 -6.81
CA HIS A 46 3.99 9.53 -6.79
C HIS A 46 3.35 9.17 -5.45
N ALA A 47 2.34 9.95 -5.05
CA ALA A 47 1.62 9.68 -3.80
C ALA A 47 1.03 8.27 -3.78
N SER A 48 0.44 7.82 -4.89
CA SER A 48 -0.13 6.48 -4.97
C SER A 48 0.94 5.39 -4.77
N ASP A 49 2.16 5.62 -5.26
CA ASP A 49 3.23 4.65 -5.09
C ASP A 49 3.67 4.54 -3.64
N TRP A 50 3.66 5.65 -2.91
CA TRP A 50 3.94 5.61 -1.47
C TRP A 50 2.92 4.75 -0.74
N ILE A 51 1.64 4.93 -1.06
CA ILE A 51 0.57 4.15 -0.43
C ILE A 51 0.74 2.67 -0.77
N HIS A 52 0.95 2.35 -2.03
CA HIS A 52 1.09 0.97 -2.48
C HIS A 52 2.31 0.29 -1.88
N ASP A 53 3.41 1.01 -1.72
CA ASP A 53 4.62 0.45 -1.13
C ASP A 53 4.38 0.02 0.31
N TYR A 54 3.65 0.81 1.10
CA TYR A 54 3.32 0.42 2.46
C TYR A 54 2.46 -0.83 2.49
N ILE A 55 1.48 -0.93 1.58
CA ILE A 55 0.60 -2.10 1.50
C ILE A 55 1.41 -3.33 1.12
N VAL A 56 2.27 -3.22 0.11
CA VAL A 56 3.09 -4.33 -0.35
C VAL A 56 4.04 -4.80 0.74
N LEU A 57 4.68 -3.87 1.44
CA LEU A 57 5.60 -4.21 2.52
C LEU A 57 4.89 -4.99 3.63
N GLU A 58 3.70 -4.54 4.01
CA GLU A 58 2.92 -5.25 5.02
C GLU A 58 2.49 -6.62 4.51
N ALA A 59 2.05 -6.71 3.25
CA ALA A 59 1.66 -7.99 2.65
C ALA A 59 2.82 -8.98 2.67
N LYS A 60 4.01 -8.53 2.33
CA LYS A 60 5.20 -9.38 2.36
C LYS A 60 5.47 -9.90 3.77
N ALA A 61 5.37 -9.03 4.76
CA ALA A 61 5.58 -9.43 6.15
C ALA A 61 4.55 -10.47 6.59
N LEU A 62 3.28 -10.25 6.26
CA LEU A 62 2.22 -11.18 6.63
C LEU A 62 2.39 -12.54 5.96
N LEU A 63 2.80 -12.55 4.69
CA LEU A 63 3.00 -13.80 3.96
C LEU A 63 4.17 -14.62 4.51
N LYS A 64 5.22 -13.97 4.97
CA LYS A 64 6.44 -14.66 5.44
C LYS A 64 6.44 -14.94 6.94
N SER A 65 5.83 -14.05 7.72
CA SER A 65 5.95 -14.11 9.18
C SER A 65 4.76 -14.71 9.90
N THR A 66 3.67 -15.02 9.19
CA THR A 66 2.46 -15.53 9.81
C THR A 66 1.94 -16.73 9.03
N ASP A 67 0.99 -17.45 9.66
CA ASP A 67 0.29 -18.55 9.02
C ASP A 67 -1.03 -18.12 8.40
N MET A 68 -1.27 -16.81 8.27
CA MET A 68 -2.51 -16.30 7.70
C MET A 68 -2.66 -16.78 6.25
N ASN A 69 -3.88 -17.20 5.90
CA ASN A 69 -4.15 -17.58 4.52
C ASN A 69 -4.42 -16.32 3.69
N LEU A 70 -4.50 -16.51 2.37
CA LEU A 70 -4.68 -15.37 1.46
C LEU A 70 -5.97 -14.62 1.71
N LYS A 71 -7.03 -15.32 2.08
CA LYS A 71 -8.30 -14.66 2.38
C LYS A 71 -8.16 -13.73 3.58
N ASN A 72 -7.51 -14.20 4.64
CA ASN A 72 -7.35 -13.40 5.85
C ASN A 72 -6.46 -12.18 5.60
N ILE A 73 -5.40 -12.35 4.83
CA ILE A 73 -4.51 -11.23 4.47
C ILE A 73 -5.27 -10.21 3.62
N SER A 74 -6.03 -10.70 2.64
CA SER A 74 -6.84 -9.83 1.78
C SER A 74 -7.84 -9.02 2.60
N ASP A 75 -8.49 -9.67 3.56
CA ASP A 75 -9.46 -8.99 4.42
C ASP A 75 -8.77 -7.96 5.31
N LEU A 76 -7.63 -8.31 5.90
CA LEU A 76 -6.89 -7.39 6.77
C LEU A 76 -6.44 -6.15 6.02
N LEU A 77 -6.03 -6.30 4.77
CA LEU A 77 -5.55 -5.19 3.94
C LEU A 77 -6.67 -4.53 3.14
N ASN A 78 -7.91 -4.92 3.41
CA ASN A 78 -9.11 -4.30 2.84
C ASN A 78 -9.21 -4.41 1.32
N PHE A 79 -8.87 -5.57 0.77
CA PHE A 79 -9.14 -5.88 -0.63
C PHE A 79 -10.50 -6.57 -0.74
N CYS A 80 -11.19 -6.36 -1.84
CA CYS A 80 -12.52 -6.92 -2.04
C CYS A 80 -12.52 -8.44 -2.09
N THR A 81 -11.50 -9.03 -2.70
CA THR A 81 -11.38 -10.48 -2.84
C THR A 81 -9.91 -10.89 -2.78
N PRO A 82 -9.63 -12.16 -2.45
CA PRO A 82 -8.24 -12.65 -2.55
C PRO A 82 -7.67 -12.54 -3.97
N SER A 83 -8.52 -12.68 -4.99
CA SER A 83 -8.06 -12.52 -6.38
C SER A 83 -7.61 -11.09 -6.67
N HIS A 84 -8.33 -10.10 -6.13
CA HIS A 84 -7.95 -8.70 -6.28
C HIS A 84 -6.60 -8.44 -5.61
N PHE A 85 -6.44 -8.94 -4.39
CA PHE A 85 -5.17 -8.84 -3.68
C PHE A 85 -4.05 -9.50 -4.46
N GLY A 86 -4.29 -10.69 -5.00
CA GLY A 86 -3.28 -11.42 -5.77
C GLY A 86 -2.81 -10.64 -6.99
N ARG A 87 -3.73 -10.04 -7.72
CA ARG A 87 -3.37 -9.23 -8.89
C ARG A 87 -2.59 -7.99 -8.50
N PHE A 88 -3.00 -7.33 -7.43
CA PHE A 88 -2.30 -6.16 -6.90
C PHE A 88 -0.86 -6.54 -6.53
N PHE A 89 -0.71 -7.60 -5.76
CA PHE A 89 0.60 -8.04 -5.29
C PHE A 89 1.52 -8.41 -6.45
N LYS A 90 0.99 -9.16 -7.41
CA LYS A 90 1.79 -9.56 -8.58
C LYS A 90 2.19 -8.36 -9.42
N HIS A 91 1.29 -7.38 -9.55
CA HIS A 91 1.60 -6.17 -10.31
C HIS A 91 2.82 -5.44 -9.73
N PHE A 92 2.92 -5.36 -8.42
CA PHE A 92 3.98 -4.60 -7.77
C PHE A 92 5.23 -5.41 -7.45
N THR A 93 5.14 -6.73 -7.36
CA THR A 93 6.30 -7.57 -6.99
C THR A 93 6.76 -8.51 -8.09
N GLY A 94 5.92 -8.75 -9.09
CA GLY A 94 6.21 -9.72 -10.14
C GLY A 94 5.86 -11.15 -9.78
N LEU A 95 5.45 -11.41 -8.54
CA LEU A 95 5.10 -12.75 -8.06
C LEU A 95 3.69 -12.76 -7.50
N THR A 96 3.00 -13.89 -7.63
CA THR A 96 1.74 -14.05 -6.91
C THR A 96 2.05 -14.17 -5.42
N PRO A 97 1.06 -13.90 -4.53
CA PRO A 97 1.28 -14.11 -3.10
C PRO A 97 1.74 -15.52 -2.75
N SER A 98 1.15 -16.53 -3.41
CA SER A 98 1.56 -17.92 -3.17
C SER A 98 3.00 -18.18 -3.61
N GLU A 99 3.39 -17.65 -4.76
CA GLU A 99 4.76 -17.77 -5.23
C GLU A 99 5.73 -17.10 -4.27
N TYR A 100 5.38 -15.93 -3.79
CA TYR A 100 6.24 -15.20 -2.86
C TYR A 100 6.38 -15.96 -1.53
N LYS A 101 5.25 -16.47 -1.00
CA LYS A 101 5.26 -17.20 0.25
C LYS A 101 6.13 -18.45 0.18
N ASN A 102 6.10 -19.13 -0.96
CA ASN A 102 6.85 -20.37 -1.16
C ASN A 102 8.27 -20.14 -1.67
N ALA A 103 8.61 -18.91 -2.05
CA ALA A 103 9.95 -18.62 -2.54
C ALA A 103 10.96 -18.79 -1.41
N THR A 104 12.10 -19.40 -1.74
CA THR A 104 13.17 -19.55 -0.78
C THR A 104 13.87 -18.22 -0.60
N CYS A 105 13.99 -17.81 0.65
CA CYS A 105 14.73 -16.60 0.95
C CYS A 105 16.20 -16.90 1.01
N LEU A 106 16.95 -16.25 0.21
CA LEU A 106 18.39 -16.45 0.19
C LEU A 106 19.12 -15.31 0.87
#